data_f5f836d2c0eed0bd5f8d027f9e25de6b
#
_entry.id   f5f836d2c0eed0bd5f8d027f9e25de6b
#
_cell.length_a   1.000
_cell.length_b   1.000
_cell.length_c   1.000
_cell.angle_alpha   90.00
_cell.angle_beta   90.00
_cell.angle_gamma   90.00
#
_symmetry.space_group_name_H-M   'P 1'
#
loop_
_entity.id
_entity.type
_entity.pdbx_description
1 polymer ?
#
loop_
_entity_poly.entity_id
_entity_poly.type
_entity_poly.pdbx_seq_one_letter_code
_entity_poly.pdbx_strand_id
1 'polypeptide(L)'
;MTKAIKIEKSDEVSIQTNGIEVVYDTIGNPSDPPLLLVSGLGSQLVAWDLDFCERLAAHGLWLIRYDNRDVGLATKFVEAGTPNPLAMMMGQGEVVPYLLRDMAADGMGVLDALGIEQAHVLGVSMGGMIVQEMMIHWPERLKTAVSIMSTPSFPPAVMPTPAAMAAMTSVVPVERGAHIAHSVESWKAYIGGGFPLDEERVRRSAALQYDRNFHPAGSARQMAAIIASGDRTEKLHQVMVPTLVIHGDEDPLVNVQGGIDTANAIPNAELMIVAGMGHNLPEETWADIMARIAEHINRHD
;
A
#
# COMPACT_ATOMS: atom_id res chain seq x y z
N MET A 1 -11.10 -20.59 -29.69
CA MET A 1 -9.83 -20.56 -28.93
C MET A 1 -9.42 -19.11 -28.80
N THR A 2 -9.76 -18.47 -27.72
CA THR A 2 -9.33 -17.11 -27.40
C THR A 2 -7.82 -17.18 -27.12
N LYS A 3 -6.99 -16.50 -27.92
CA LYS A 3 -5.56 -16.34 -27.62
C LYS A 3 -5.47 -15.75 -26.21
N ALA A 4 -4.76 -16.43 -25.31
CA ALA A 4 -4.41 -15.84 -24.02
C ALA A 4 -3.69 -14.50 -24.32
N ILE A 5 -4.24 -13.40 -23.88
CA ILE A 5 -3.60 -12.09 -23.97
C ILE A 5 -2.36 -12.20 -23.09
N LYS A 6 -1.18 -12.10 -23.69
CA LYS A 6 0.06 -12.06 -22.94
C LYS A 6 0.13 -10.67 -22.27
N ILE A 7 -0.03 -10.62 -20.98
CA ILE A 7 0.18 -9.41 -20.20
C ILE A 7 1.68 -9.09 -20.20
N GLU A 8 2.05 -7.91 -20.64
CA GLU A 8 3.46 -7.49 -20.68
C GLU A 8 3.83 -6.74 -19.41
N LYS A 9 5.01 -7.06 -18.87
CA LYS A 9 5.65 -6.35 -17.77
C LYS A 9 6.88 -5.61 -18.32
N SER A 10 7.02 -4.32 -18.00
CA SER A 10 8.21 -3.56 -18.34
C SER A 10 9.42 -3.94 -17.46
N ASP A 11 10.60 -3.53 -17.89
CA ASP A 11 11.75 -3.42 -16.97
C ASP A 11 11.50 -2.32 -15.93
N GLU A 12 12.27 -2.38 -14.83
CA GLU A 12 12.28 -1.32 -13.82
C GLU A 12 12.98 -0.07 -14.37
N VAL A 13 12.37 1.09 -14.16
CA VAL A 13 12.87 2.39 -14.61
C VAL A 13 13.05 3.32 -13.41
N SER A 14 14.22 3.96 -13.34
CA SER A 14 14.52 4.99 -12.35
C SER A 14 14.17 6.38 -12.91
N ILE A 15 13.53 7.19 -12.08
CA ILE A 15 13.16 8.58 -12.38
C ILE A 15 13.53 9.50 -11.23
N GLN A 16 13.73 10.78 -11.54
CA GLN A 16 13.86 11.84 -10.52
C GLN A 16 12.50 12.54 -10.39
N THR A 17 11.98 12.58 -9.18
CA THR A 17 10.72 13.27 -8.87
C THR A 17 10.72 13.75 -7.43
N ASN A 18 10.07 14.87 -7.15
CA ASN A 18 9.92 15.44 -5.81
C ASN A 18 11.26 15.50 -5.01
N GLY A 19 12.37 15.73 -5.71
CA GLY A 19 13.72 15.82 -5.14
C GLY A 19 14.36 14.48 -4.75
N ILE A 20 13.79 13.36 -5.15
CA ILE A 20 14.31 12.02 -4.89
C ILE A 20 14.31 11.14 -6.15
N GLU A 21 15.08 10.06 -6.10
CA GLU A 21 14.98 8.97 -7.07
C GLU A 21 13.88 8.00 -6.65
N VAL A 22 13.01 7.63 -7.60
CA VAL A 22 11.96 6.62 -7.45
C VAL A 22 12.12 5.60 -8.57
N VAL A 23 11.90 4.32 -8.28
CA VAL A 23 11.91 3.24 -9.27
C VAL A 23 10.50 2.71 -9.45
N TYR A 24 10.09 2.51 -10.70
CA TYR A 24 8.79 1.94 -11.05
C TYR A 24 8.90 0.88 -12.14
N ASP A 25 7.88 0.05 -12.28
CA ASP A 25 7.61 -0.79 -13.44
C ASP A 25 6.13 -0.73 -13.82
N THR A 26 5.78 -1.27 -14.98
CA THR A 26 4.40 -1.30 -15.45
C THR A 26 4.00 -2.70 -15.91
N ILE A 27 2.70 -3.01 -15.79
CA ILE A 27 2.11 -4.30 -16.18
C ILE A 27 0.80 -4.02 -16.92
N GLY A 28 0.65 -4.58 -18.10
CA GLY A 28 -0.52 -4.37 -18.95
C GLY A 28 -0.22 -3.51 -20.17
N ASN A 29 -1.27 -3.05 -20.85
CA ASN A 29 -1.16 -2.26 -22.07
C ASN A 29 -1.21 -0.76 -21.71
N PRO A 30 -0.21 0.05 -22.15
CA PRO A 30 -0.20 1.50 -21.91
C PRO A 30 -1.38 2.29 -22.51
N SER A 31 -2.17 1.64 -23.39
CA SER A 31 -3.40 2.24 -23.93
C SER A 31 -4.63 2.03 -23.05
N ASP A 32 -4.52 1.20 -22.02
CA ASP A 32 -5.61 0.96 -21.06
C ASP A 32 -5.60 2.03 -19.95
N PRO A 33 -6.69 2.22 -19.20
CA PRO A 33 -6.75 3.13 -18.06
C PRO A 33 -5.62 2.88 -17.04
N PRO A 34 -4.84 3.92 -16.67
CA PRO A 34 -3.74 3.79 -15.74
C PRO A 34 -4.22 3.63 -14.30
N LEU A 35 -3.68 2.62 -13.59
CA LEU A 35 -3.90 2.36 -12.17
C LEU A 35 -2.57 2.37 -11.42
N LEU A 36 -2.34 3.40 -10.60
CA LEU A 36 -1.16 3.51 -9.73
C LEU A 36 -1.35 2.66 -8.47
N LEU A 37 -0.45 1.72 -8.22
CA LEU A 37 -0.46 0.85 -7.05
C LEU A 37 0.49 1.36 -5.98
N VAL A 38 -0.04 1.69 -4.80
CA VAL A 38 0.70 2.25 -3.66
C VAL A 38 0.88 1.20 -2.58
N SER A 39 2.13 0.81 -2.33
CA SER A 39 2.49 -0.25 -1.40
C SER A 39 2.35 0.16 0.08
N GLY A 40 2.16 -0.83 0.96
CA GLY A 40 2.13 -0.66 2.40
C GLY A 40 3.50 -0.41 3.03
N LEU A 41 3.53 -0.31 4.35
CA LEU A 41 4.72 -0.04 5.18
C LEU A 41 5.83 -1.05 4.89
N GLY A 42 7.02 -0.55 4.57
CA GLY A 42 8.22 -1.35 4.35
C GLY A 42 8.21 -2.20 3.07
N SER A 43 7.14 -2.16 2.31
CA SER A 43 6.95 -2.99 1.11
C SER A 43 7.52 -2.30 -0.13
N GLN A 44 8.26 -3.08 -0.93
CA GLN A 44 8.77 -2.68 -2.24
C GLN A 44 7.71 -2.91 -3.34
N LEU A 45 7.90 -2.35 -4.53
CA LEU A 45 7.00 -2.58 -5.67
C LEU A 45 6.79 -4.08 -5.99
N VAL A 46 7.82 -4.90 -5.76
CA VAL A 46 7.77 -6.36 -5.97
C VAL A 46 6.97 -7.11 -4.91
N ALA A 47 6.51 -6.45 -3.84
CA ALA A 47 5.59 -7.03 -2.87
C ALA A 47 4.17 -7.20 -3.46
N TRP A 48 3.81 -6.42 -4.45
CA TRP A 48 2.64 -6.69 -5.27
C TRP A 48 2.88 -7.97 -6.07
N ASP A 49 2.20 -9.03 -5.68
CA ASP A 49 2.33 -10.35 -6.33
C ASP A 49 2.09 -10.22 -7.84
N LEU A 50 3.00 -10.79 -8.64
CA LEU A 50 2.93 -10.63 -10.09
C LEU A 50 1.67 -11.28 -10.67
N ASP A 51 1.27 -12.44 -10.14
CA ASP A 51 0.07 -13.15 -10.56
C ASP A 51 -1.20 -12.33 -10.25
N PHE A 52 -1.24 -11.69 -9.05
CA PHE A 52 -2.29 -10.72 -8.73
C PHE A 52 -2.32 -9.57 -9.74
N CYS A 53 -1.16 -8.98 -10.03
CA CYS A 53 -1.08 -7.85 -10.96
C CYS A 53 -1.48 -8.24 -12.38
N GLU A 54 -1.02 -9.40 -12.89
CA GLU A 54 -1.38 -9.87 -14.23
C GLU A 54 -2.89 -10.14 -14.35
N ARG A 55 -3.48 -10.76 -13.33
CA ARG A 55 -4.94 -10.98 -13.29
C ARG A 55 -5.72 -9.66 -13.20
N LEU A 56 -5.24 -8.69 -12.41
CA LEU A 56 -5.89 -7.38 -12.33
C LEU A 56 -5.75 -6.61 -13.65
N ALA A 57 -4.57 -6.64 -14.30
CA ALA A 57 -4.36 -6.02 -15.60
C ALA A 57 -5.25 -6.65 -16.70
N ALA A 58 -5.59 -7.94 -16.59
CA ALA A 58 -6.49 -8.63 -17.51
C ALA A 58 -7.92 -8.07 -17.53
N HIS A 59 -8.29 -7.23 -16.56
CA HIS A 59 -9.53 -6.45 -16.59
C HIS A 59 -9.45 -5.19 -17.47
N GLY A 60 -8.38 -5.03 -18.26
CA GLY A 60 -8.18 -3.88 -19.14
C GLY A 60 -7.61 -2.67 -18.40
N LEU A 61 -6.65 -2.89 -17.53
CA LEU A 61 -5.98 -1.86 -16.74
C LEU A 61 -4.46 -1.86 -17.01
N TRP A 62 -3.87 -0.67 -17.05
CA TRP A 62 -2.43 -0.48 -17.10
C TRP A 62 -1.92 -0.19 -15.68
N LEU A 63 -1.31 -1.19 -15.04
CA LEU A 63 -0.83 -1.08 -13.67
C LEU A 63 0.55 -0.43 -13.63
N ILE A 64 0.76 0.47 -12.69
CA ILE A 64 2.02 1.17 -12.42
C ILE A 64 2.37 0.89 -10.97
N ARG A 65 3.49 0.18 -10.72
CA ARG A 65 3.99 -0.08 -9.37
C ARG A 65 5.27 0.72 -9.16
N TYR A 66 5.46 1.24 -7.95
CA TYR A 66 6.68 1.97 -7.63
C TYR A 66 7.15 1.70 -6.20
N ASP A 67 8.44 1.92 -5.97
CA ASP A 67 9.01 1.90 -4.63
C ASP A 67 8.72 3.23 -3.94
N ASN A 68 8.02 3.20 -2.82
CA ASN A 68 7.94 4.34 -1.93
C ASN A 68 9.34 4.75 -1.45
N ARG A 69 9.54 6.04 -1.08
CA ARG A 69 10.79 6.49 -0.45
C ARG A 69 11.18 5.59 0.73
N ASP A 70 12.46 5.40 0.94
CA ASP A 70 13.06 4.55 1.98
C ASP A 70 12.93 3.03 1.80
N VAL A 71 12.28 2.54 0.75
CA VAL A 71 12.25 1.10 0.45
C VAL A 71 12.73 0.79 -0.97
N GLY A 72 12.99 -0.47 -1.26
CA GLY A 72 13.40 -0.95 -2.57
C GLY A 72 14.59 -0.19 -3.13
N LEU A 73 14.48 0.29 -4.36
CA LEU A 73 15.54 1.04 -5.04
C LEU A 73 15.30 2.56 -5.02
N ALA A 74 14.24 3.05 -4.36
CA ALA A 74 14.04 4.50 -4.16
C ALA A 74 15.07 5.08 -3.18
N THR A 75 15.21 6.41 -3.18
CA THR A 75 16.10 7.16 -2.27
C THR A 75 15.88 6.78 -0.81
N LYS A 76 17.00 6.61 -0.08
CA LYS A 76 17.04 6.32 1.35
C LYS A 76 17.45 7.56 2.14
N PHE A 77 16.68 7.93 3.14
CA PHE A 77 16.93 9.08 4.03
C PHE A 77 17.86 8.72 5.20
N VAL A 78 18.99 8.11 4.89
CA VAL A 78 19.94 7.57 5.89
C VAL A 78 20.43 8.63 6.88
N GLU A 79 20.70 9.84 6.39
CA GLU A 79 21.20 10.97 7.18
C GLU A 79 20.20 11.45 8.26
N ALA A 80 18.93 11.12 8.10
CA ALA A 80 17.90 11.43 9.10
C ALA A 80 17.91 10.50 10.32
N GLY A 81 18.76 9.48 10.32
CA GLY A 81 18.81 8.47 11.37
C GLY A 81 17.65 7.48 11.31
N THR A 82 17.43 6.79 12.41
CA THR A 82 16.34 5.81 12.55
C THR A 82 15.50 6.21 13.75
N PRO A 83 14.31 6.81 13.54
CA PRO A 83 13.42 7.19 14.63
C PRO A 83 12.93 5.95 15.39
N ASN A 84 12.55 6.14 16.63
CA ASN A 84 11.90 5.12 17.44
C ASN A 84 10.37 5.33 17.43
N PRO A 85 9.60 4.58 16.63
CA PRO A 85 8.16 4.77 16.55
C PRO A 85 7.44 4.60 17.90
N LEU A 86 7.93 3.69 18.75
CA LEU A 86 7.34 3.44 20.07
C LEU A 86 7.51 4.66 20.99
N ALA A 87 8.68 5.30 20.95
CA ALA A 87 8.93 6.54 21.68
C ALA A 87 8.02 7.68 21.17
N MET A 88 7.82 7.77 19.85
CA MET A 88 6.91 8.73 19.24
C MET A 88 5.46 8.51 19.68
N MET A 89 4.99 7.27 19.72
CA MET A 89 3.64 6.92 20.23
C MET A 89 3.44 7.32 21.68
N MET A 90 4.52 7.39 22.48
CA MET A 90 4.52 7.88 23.85
C MET A 90 4.69 9.41 23.95
N GLY A 91 4.64 10.14 22.83
CA GLY A 91 4.77 11.60 22.80
C GLY A 91 6.19 12.12 22.90
N GLN A 92 7.22 11.28 22.74
CA GLN A 92 8.60 11.72 22.67
C GLN A 92 8.91 12.25 21.26
N GLY A 93 9.54 13.42 21.17
CA GLY A 93 9.89 14.04 19.91
C GLY A 93 11.02 13.27 19.19
N GLU A 94 10.82 12.99 17.91
CA GLU A 94 11.80 12.36 17.02
C GLU A 94 11.90 13.15 15.71
N VAL A 95 13.01 12.96 14.99
CA VAL A 95 13.17 13.55 13.65
C VAL A 95 12.31 12.78 12.65
N VAL A 96 11.42 13.49 11.98
CA VAL A 96 10.58 12.93 10.92
C VAL A 96 11.01 13.56 9.60
N PRO A 97 11.71 12.81 8.72
CA PRO A 97 12.29 13.40 7.51
C PRO A 97 11.26 13.75 6.43
N TYR A 98 10.08 13.16 6.48
CA TYR A 98 8.98 13.38 5.54
C TYR A 98 7.64 12.93 6.16
N LEU A 99 6.54 13.34 5.55
CA LEU A 99 5.18 12.96 5.91
C LEU A 99 4.54 12.08 4.83
N LEU A 100 3.36 11.53 5.09
CA LEU A 100 2.59 10.78 4.07
C LEU A 100 2.26 11.65 2.86
N ARG A 101 2.07 12.96 3.03
CA ARG A 101 1.88 13.91 1.93
C ARG A 101 3.09 13.97 0.98
N ASP A 102 4.30 13.87 1.49
CA ASP A 102 5.51 13.85 0.65
C ASP A 102 5.57 12.55 -0.16
N MET A 103 5.15 11.42 0.43
CA MET A 103 5.03 10.14 -0.26
C MET A 103 3.92 10.17 -1.33
N ALA A 104 2.82 10.88 -1.08
CA ALA A 104 1.77 11.12 -2.07
C ALA A 104 2.32 11.94 -3.26
N ALA A 105 3.11 12.98 -2.99
CA ALA A 105 3.77 13.77 -4.04
C ALA A 105 4.73 12.93 -4.90
N ASP A 106 5.40 11.93 -4.33
CA ASP A 106 6.24 10.99 -5.10
C ASP A 106 5.41 10.20 -6.12
N GLY A 107 4.26 9.68 -5.70
CA GLY A 107 3.32 8.98 -6.58
C GLY A 107 2.79 9.88 -7.70
N MET A 108 2.47 11.14 -7.41
CA MET A 108 2.10 12.12 -8.43
C MET A 108 3.25 12.33 -9.42
N GLY A 109 4.47 12.43 -8.94
CA GLY A 109 5.65 12.56 -9.79
C GLY A 109 5.93 11.35 -10.67
N VAL A 110 5.54 10.13 -10.27
CA VAL A 110 5.57 8.95 -11.15
C VAL A 110 4.59 9.13 -12.32
N LEU A 111 3.37 9.62 -12.05
CA LEU A 111 2.39 9.91 -13.10
C LEU A 111 2.89 11.01 -14.05
N ASP A 112 3.53 12.06 -13.53
CA ASP A 112 4.10 13.15 -14.34
C ASP A 112 5.21 12.63 -15.27
N ALA A 113 6.10 11.77 -14.77
CA ALA A 113 7.18 11.17 -15.57
C ALA A 113 6.65 10.27 -16.70
N LEU A 114 5.48 9.69 -16.53
CA LEU A 114 4.79 8.88 -17.54
C LEU A 114 3.88 9.73 -18.47
N GLY A 115 3.76 11.04 -18.21
CA GLY A 115 2.88 11.94 -18.97
C GLY A 115 1.38 11.68 -18.74
N ILE A 116 1.04 11.10 -17.58
CA ILE A 116 -0.33 10.75 -17.21
C ILE A 116 -0.96 11.94 -16.48
N GLU A 117 -1.97 12.56 -17.09
CA GLU A 117 -2.69 13.70 -16.50
C GLU A 117 -3.60 13.26 -15.36
N GLN A 118 -4.36 12.18 -15.55
CA GLN A 118 -5.26 11.60 -14.53
C GLN A 118 -5.12 10.09 -14.49
N ALA A 119 -5.19 9.50 -13.30
CA ALA A 119 -5.12 8.06 -13.08
C ALA A 119 -6.13 7.59 -12.03
N HIS A 120 -6.39 6.28 -12.03
CA HIS A 120 -6.93 5.59 -10.87
C HIS A 120 -5.80 5.30 -9.90
N VAL A 121 -6.09 5.27 -8.59
CA VAL A 121 -5.09 4.95 -7.56
C VAL A 121 -5.61 3.84 -6.64
N LEU A 122 -4.73 2.92 -6.26
CA LEU A 122 -5.05 1.86 -5.32
C LEU A 122 -3.93 1.75 -4.30
N GLY A 123 -4.28 1.84 -3.01
CA GLY A 123 -3.32 1.71 -1.92
C GLY A 123 -3.73 0.67 -0.89
N VAL A 124 -2.74 -0.08 -0.39
CA VAL A 124 -2.93 -1.06 0.68
C VAL A 124 -2.27 -0.57 1.97
N SER A 125 -2.96 -0.69 3.13
CA SER A 125 -2.42 -0.34 4.44
C SER A 125 -1.90 1.12 4.45
N MET A 126 -0.61 1.37 4.76
CA MET A 126 0.01 2.70 4.61
C MET A 126 -0.23 3.30 3.20
N GLY A 127 -0.22 2.46 2.15
CA GLY A 127 -0.53 2.92 0.79
C GLY A 127 -1.93 3.52 0.67
N GLY A 128 -2.92 3.00 1.38
CA GLY A 128 -4.25 3.60 1.48
C GLY A 128 -4.23 4.96 2.19
N MET A 129 -3.39 5.13 3.21
CA MET A 129 -3.19 6.43 3.87
C MET A 129 -2.54 7.45 2.92
N ILE A 130 -1.59 7.00 2.08
CA ILE A 130 -0.96 7.83 1.03
C ILE A 130 -2.00 8.22 -0.03
N VAL A 131 -2.86 7.29 -0.46
CA VAL A 131 -3.97 7.58 -1.38
C VAL A 131 -4.94 8.60 -0.78
N GLN A 132 -5.21 8.57 0.52
CA GLN A 132 -5.99 9.62 1.19
C GLN A 132 -5.31 10.99 1.06
N GLU A 133 -4.00 11.09 1.24
CA GLU A 133 -3.26 12.35 1.02
C GLU A 133 -3.31 12.79 -0.45
N MET A 134 -3.26 11.85 -1.42
CA MET A 134 -3.45 12.14 -2.84
C MET A 134 -4.83 12.76 -3.10
N MET A 135 -5.90 12.16 -2.56
CA MET A 135 -7.27 12.66 -2.71
C MET A 135 -7.47 14.05 -2.09
N ILE A 136 -6.79 14.34 -0.97
CA ILE A 136 -6.89 15.62 -0.28
C ILE A 136 -6.14 16.73 -1.05
N HIS A 137 -4.99 16.44 -1.64
CA HIS A 137 -4.09 17.45 -2.16
C HIS A 137 -4.04 17.57 -3.68
N TRP A 138 -4.42 16.50 -4.42
CA TRP A 138 -4.42 16.44 -5.90
C TRP A 138 -5.69 15.75 -6.44
N PRO A 139 -6.91 16.14 -5.97
CA PRO A 139 -8.16 15.48 -6.39
C PRO A 139 -8.38 15.53 -7.90
N GLU A 140 -7.91 16.59 -8.57
CA GLU A 140 -8.03 16.78 -10.02
C GLU A 140 -7.17 15.80 -10.84
N ARG A 141 -6.19 15.15 -10.20
CA ARG A 141 -5.31 14.16 -10.82
C ARG A 141 -5.88 12.73 -10.72
N LEU A 142 -7.00 12.54 -10.02
CA LEU A 142 -7.54 11.24 -9.69
C LEU A 142 -8.91 11.02 -10.31
N LYS A 143 -9.06 9.95 -11.09
CA LYS A 143 -10.35 9.48 -11.58
C LYS A 143 -11.13 8.73 -10.50
N THR A 144 -10.48 7.74 -9.85
CA THR A 144 -11.03 7.02 -8.69
C THR A 144 -9.92 6.67 -7.70
N ALA A 145 -10.32 6.32 -6.49
CA ALA A 145 -9.43 5.81 -5.45
C ALA A 145 -9.94 4.47 -4.89
N VAL A 146 -9.02 3.56 -4.60
CA VAL A 146 -9.28 2.32 -3.87
C VAL A 146 -8.39 2.27 -2.64
N SER A 147 -8.99 2.10 -1.46
CA SER A 147 -8.29 1.98 -0.18
C SER A 147 -8.53 0.60 0.41
N ILE A 148 -7.49 -0.22 0.54
CA ILE A 148 -7.59 -1.58 1.06
C ILE A 148 -6.90 -1.67 2.42
N MET A 149 -7.56 -2.24 3.44
CA MET A 149 -7.05 -2.50 4.79
C MET A 149 -6.33 -1.31 5.43
N SER A 150 -6.92 -0.12 5.34
CA SER A 150 -6.31 1.14 5.79
C SER A 150 -7.20 1.86 6.82
N THR A 151 -6.72 3.00 7.33
CA THR A 151 -7.42 3.83 8.33
C THR A 151 -7.21 5.32 8.04
N PRO A 152 -8.16 6.20 8.39
CA PRO A 152 -8.02 7.63 8.15
C PRO A 152 -7.16 8.33 9.22
N SER A 153 -6.89 7.67 10.35
CA SER A 153 -6.28 8.30 11.51
C SER A 153 -5.09 7.52 12.08
N PHE A 154 -4.22 8.27 12.77
CA PHE A 154 -3.29 7.72 13.74
C PHE A 154 -3.32 8.60 15.01
N PRO A 155 -3.48 8.03 16.22
CA PRO A 155 -3.73 6.60 16.45
C PRO A 155 -5.07 6.15 15.84
N PRO A 156 -5.22 4.86 15.48
CA PRO A 156 -6.48 4.33 14.98
C PRO A 156 -7.52 4.25 16.08
N ALA A 157 -8.81 4.25 15.71
CA ALA A 157 -9.92 4.12 16.66
C ALA A 157 -9.86 2.82 17.46
N VAL A 158 -9.40 1.73 16.83
CA VAL A 158 -9.17 0.42 17.44
C VAL A 158 -7.71 0.03 17.23
N MET A 159 -6.99 -0.20 18.31
CA MET A 159 -5.57 -0.58 18.27
C MET A 159 -5.37 -2.00 17.71
N PRO A 160 -4.20 -2.27 17.10
CA PRO A 160 -3.82 -3.63 16.70
C PRO A 160 -3.92 -4.63 17.86
N THR A 161 -4.16 -5.89 17.53
CA THR A 161 -4.08 -6.95 18.56
C THR A 161 -2.68 -7.02 19.16
N PRO A 162 -2.51 -7.50 20.41
CA PRO A 162 -1.18 -7.61 21.01
C PRO A 162 -0.20 -8.45 20.18
N ALA A 163 -0.66 -9.50 19.50
CA ALA A 163 0.17 -10.32 18.63
C ALA A 163 0.63 -9.56 17.38
N ALA A 164 -0.28 -8.85 16.71
CA ALA A 164 0.06 -8.02 15.56
C ALA A 164 0.99 -6.86 15.92
N MET A 165 0.77 -6.22 17.06
CA MET A 165 1.66 -5.17 17.59
C MET A 165 3.06 -5.71 17.88
N ALA A 166 3.17 -6.88 18.53
CA ALA A 166 4.45 -7.53 18.82
C ALA A 166 5.20 -7.88 17.52
N ALA A 167 4.51 -8.41 16.52
CA ALA A 167 5.10 -8.71 15.22
C ALA A 167 5.60 -7.44 14.51
N MET A 168 4.78 -6.38 14.48
CA MET A 168 5.11 -5.11 13.84
C MET A 168 6.31 -4.40 14.48
N THR A 169 6.48 -4.54 15.78
CA THR A 169 7.57 -3.88 16.54
C THR A 169 8.77 -4.79 16.81
N SER A 170 8.77 -6.01 16.29
CA SER A 170 9.84 -6.98 16.45
C SER A 170 11.11 -6.56 15.73
N VAL A 171 12.27 -7.00 16.24
CA VAL A 171 13.55 -6.73 15.60
C VAL A 171 13.69 -7.58 14.35
N VAL A 172 13.86 -6.93 13.20
CA VAL A 172 14.02 -7.60 11.91
C VAL A 172 15.45 -8.19 11.82
N PRO A 173 15.59 -9.52 11.63
CA PRO A 173 16.90 -10.16 11.47
C PRO A 173 17.62 -9.68 10.21
N VAL A 174 18.95 -9.54 10.32
CA VAL A 174 19.80 -9.09 9.20
C VAL A 174 20.21 -10.25 8.28
N GLU A 175 20.32 -11.48 8.81
CA GLU A 175 20.68 -12.64 8.01
C GLU A 175 19.49 -13.08 7.15
N ARG A 176 19.73 -13.37 5.85
CA ARG A 176 18.70 -13.64 4.84
C ARG A 176 17.71 -14.74 5.25
N GLY A 177 18.22 -15.89 5.68
CA GLY A 177 17.38 -17.03 6.05
C GLY A 177 16.53 -16.74 7.29
N ALA A 178 17.13 -16.08 8.29
CA ALA A 178 16.45 -15.64 9.50
C ALA A 178 15.39 -14.57 9.20
N HIS A 179 15.67 -13.64 8.26
CA HIS A 179 14.71 -12.65 7.80
C HIS A 179 13.50 -13.29 7.15
N ILE A 180 13.71 -14.25 6.24
CA ILE A 180 12.60 -14.95 5.56
C ILE A 180 11.75 -15.72 6.59
N ALA A 181 12.37 -16.43 7.54
CA ALA A 181 11.66 -17.13 8.59
C ALA A 181 10.87 -16.17 9.49
N HIS A 182 11.47 -15.05 9.87
CA HIS A 182 10.83 -13.98 10.64
C HIS A 182 9.63 -13.39 9.92
N SER A 183 9.73 -13.19 8.61
CA SER A 183 8.61 -12.69 7.79
C SER A 183 7.41 -13.63 7.85
N VAL A 184 7.63 -14.93 7.75
CA VAL A 184 6.54 -15.94 7.86
C VAL A 184 5.89 -15.86 9.24
N GLU A 185 6.66 -15.82 10.32
CA GLU A 185 6.12 -15.73 11.68
C GLU A 185 5.34 -14.42 11.90
N SER A 186 5.83 -13.30 11.36
CA SER A 186 5.12 -12.02 11.43
C SER A 186 3.78 -12.07 10.68
N TRP A 187 3.75 -12.67 9.49
CA TRP A 187 2.53 -12.79 8.71
C TRP A 187 1.47 -13.66 9.39
N LYS A 188 1.85 -14.67 10.19
CA LYS A 188 0.89 -15.46 11.01
C LYS A 188 0.12 -14.60 12.00
N ALA A 189 0.69 -13.48 12.44
CA ALA A 189 0.04 -12.54 13.35
C ALA A 189 -0.86 -11.52 12.61
N TYR A 190 -0.80 -11.46 11.28
CA TYR A 190 -1.54 -10.49 10.47
C TYR A 190 -2.73 -11.09 9.72
N ILE A 191 -2.81 -12.41 9.59
CA ILE A 191 -3.93 -13.06 8.92
C ILE A 191 -5.17 -13.14 9.82
N GLY A 192 -6.37 -13.17 9.20
CA GLY A 192 -7.61 -13.56 9.84
C GLY A 192 -7.77 -15.08 9.93
N GLY A 193 -8.86 -15.54 10.50
CA GLY A 193 -9.17 -16.98 10.64
C GLY A 193 -9.85 -17.60 9.41
N GLY A 194 -10.32 -16.77 8.45
CA GLY A 194 -11.10 -17.29 7.32
C GLY A 194 -10.26 -17.94 6.21
N PHE A 195 -8.95 -17.60 6.11
CA PHE A 195 -8.08 -18.09 5.05
C PHE A 195 -6.73 -18.54 5.62
N PRO A 196 -6.17 -19.66 5.13
CA PRO A 196 -4.84 -20.11 5.56
C PRO A 196 -3.75 -19.17 5.03
N LEU A 197 -2.63 -19.08 5.75
CA LEU A 197 -1.45 -18.39 5.25
C LEU A 197 -0.77 -19.24 4.16
N ASP A 198 -0.58 -18.68 2.99
CA ASP A 198 0.35 -19.23 1.99
C ASP A 198 1.80 -18.90 2.38
N GLU A 199 2.37 -19.76 3.23
CA GLU A 199 3.76 -19.58 3.70
C GLU A 199 4.78 -19.57 2.56
N GLU A 200 4.55 -20.35 1.48
CA GLU A 200 5.47 -20.40 0.35
C GLU A 200 5.46 -19.06 -0.42
N ARG A 201 4.30 -18.45 -0.60
CA ARG A 201 4.19 -17.11 -1.19
C ARG A 201 4.89 -16.06 -0.34
N VAL A 202 4.70 -16.09 0.98
CA VAL A 202 5.40 -15.19 1.92
C VAL A 202 6.90 -15.38 1.84
N ARG A 203 7.39 -16.63 1.82
CA ARG A 203 8.83 -16.93 1.69
C ARG A 203 9.41 -16.39 0.38
N ARG A 204 8.72 -16.62 -0.74
CA ARG A 204 9.15 -16.10 -2.05
C ARG A 204 9.19 -14.58 -2.07
N SER A 205 8.16 -13.92 -1.57
CA SER A 205 8.08 -12.45 -1.52
C SER A 205 9.17 -11.86 -0.60
N ALA A 206 9.37 -12.43 0.59
CA ALA A 206 10.41 -11.98 1.52
C ALA A 206 11.82 -12.17 0.94
N ALA A 207 12.08 -13.30 0.27
CA ALA A 207 13.34 -13.55 -0.39
C ALA A 207 13.59 -12.56 -1.54
N LEU A 208 12.60 -12.33 -2.39
CA LEU A 208 12.68 -11.41 -3.51
C LEU A 208 12.97 -9.97 -3.03
N GLN A 209 12.24 -9.49 -2.02
CA GLN A 209 12.45 -8.16 -1.46
C GLN A 209 13.82 -8.02 -0.79
N TYR A 210 14.26 -9.05 -0.05
CA TYR A 210 15.58 -9.07 0.58
C TYR A 210 16.69 -8.99 -0.46
N ASP A 211 16.64 -9.85 -1.48
CA ASP A 211 17.67 -9.93 -2.53
C ASP A 211 17.71 -8.65 -3.39
N ARG A 212 16.55 -7.98 -3.58
CA ARG A 212 16.48 -6.74 -4.33
C ARG A 212 17.04 -5.55 -3.54
N ASN A 213 16.64 -5.37 -2.29
CA ASN A 213 17.20 -4.35 -1.38
C ASN A 213 16.71 -4.56 0.05
N PHE A 214 17.61 -4.86 0.95
CA PHE A 214 17.32 -4.98 2.39
C PHE A 214 17.66 -3.69 3.14
N HIS A 215 16.63 -2.92 3.54
CA HIS A 215 16.80 -1.64 4.24
C HIS A 215 15.76 -1.42 5.34
N PRO A 216 15.80 -2.17 6.46
CA PRO A 216 14.75 -2.14 7.49
C PRO A 216 14.62 -0.78 8.20
N ALA A 217 15.68 0.06 8.25
CA ALA A 217 15.60 1.40 8.83
C ALA A 217 14.60 2.32 8.09
N GLY A 218 14.33 2.06 6.82
CA GLY A 218 13.34 2.79 6.05
C GLY A 218 11.92 2.60 6.59
N SER A 219 11.57 1.38 7.01
CA SER A 219 10.26 1.10 7.61
C SER A 219 10.03 1.91 8.90
N ALA A 220 11.06 2.14 9.71
CA ALA A 220 10.95 2.97 10.91
C ALA A 220 10.66 4.44 10.56
N ARG A 221 11.30 4.99 9.50
CA ARG A 221 11.03 6.35 9.02
C ARG A 221 9.64 6.48 8.40
N GLN A 222 9.18 5.48 7.66
CA GLN A 222 7.81 5.44 7.13
C GLN A 222 6.77 5.37 8.27
N MET A 223 7.03 4.57 9.33
CA MET A 223 6.16 4.54 10.52
C MET A 223 6.14 5.89 11.22
N ALA A 224 7.29 6.56 11.34
CA ALA A 224 7.35 7.92 11.87
C ALA A 224 6.52 8.90 11.03
N ALA A 225 6.52 8.76 9.70
CA ALA A 225 5.68 9.56 8.80
C ALA A 225 4.18 9.31 9.05
N ILE A 226 3.76 8.05 9.26
CA ILE A 226 2.37 7.72 9.61
C ILE A 226 1.97 8.43 10.91
N ILE A 227 2.77 8.29 11.97
CA ILE A 227 2.51 8.86 13.29
C ILE A 227 2.40 10.39 13.20
N ALA A 228 3.35 11.03 12.51
CA ALA A 228 3.42 12.49 12.39
C ALA A 228 2.33 13.08 11.48
N SER A 229 1.82 12.31 10.52
CA SER A 229 0.73 12.75 9.63
C SER A 229 -0.63 12.76 10.33
N GLY A 230 -0.80 11.99 11.40
CA GLY A 230 -1.95 12.04 12.30
C GLY A 230 -3.28 11.69 11.66
N ASP A 231 -4.31 12.44 12.01
CA ASP A 231 -5.70 12.23 11.59
C ASP A 231 -6.06 13.04 10.34
N ARG A 232 -6.67 12.39 9.34
CA ARG A 232 -7.11 12.96 8.06
C ARG A 232 -8.63 13.04 7.93
N THR A 233 -9.38 12.55 8.92
CA THR A 233 -10.86 12.39 8.88
C THR A 233 -11.56 13.67 8.44
N GLU A 234 -11.27 14.79 9.07
CA GLU A 234 -11.91 16.07 8.75
C GLU A 234 -11.64 16.56 7.30
N LYS A 235 -10.44 16.28 6.78
CA LYS A 235 -10.10 16.64 5.40
C LYS A 235 -10.78 15.71 4.40
N LEU A 236 -10.98 14.44 4.77
CA LEU A 236 -11.66 13.45 3.93
C LEU A 236 -13.13 13.77 3.73
N HIS A 237 -13.79 14.48 4.64
CA HIS A 237 -15.16 14.96 4.44
C HIS A 237 -15.34 15.90 3.24
N GLN A 238 -14.27 16.46 2.72
CA GLN A 238 -14.29 17.36 1.56
C GLN A 238 -13.87 16.68 0.26
N VAL A 239 -13.47 15.41 0.32
CA VAL A 239 -13.04 14.63 -0.84
C VAL A 239 -14.25 14.26 -1.69
N MET A 240 -14.16 14.52 -3.00
CA MET A 240 -15.19 14.18 -3.97
C MET A 240 -14.76 13.09 -4.97
N VAL A 241 -13.53 12.61 -4.85
CA VAL A 241 -13.01 11.51 -5.69
C VAL A 241 -13.81 10.24 -5.41
N PRO A 242 -14.42 9.61 -6.43
CA PRO A 242 -15.13 8.33 -6.24
C PRO A 242 -14.22 7.30 -5.58
N THR A 243 -14.64 6.77 -4.42
CA THR A 243 -13.76 5.95 -3.58
C THR A 243 -14.40 4.61 -3.25
N LEU A 244 -13.63 3.53 -3.42
CA LEU A 244 -13.94 2.20 -2.95
C LEU A 244 -13.04 1.85 -1.76
N VAL A 245 -13.63 1.51 -0.63
CA VAL A 245 -12.93 0.99 0.55
C VAL A 245 -13.14 -0.52 0.64
N ILE A 246 -12.06 -1.29 0.78
CA ILE A 246 -12.10 -2.75 0.95
C ILE A 246 -11.40 -3.09 2.26
N HIS A 247 -12.01 -3.90 3.12
CA HIS A 247 -11.42 -4.29 4.40
C HIS A 247 -11.85 -5.69 4.82
N GLY A 248 -10.94 -6.43 5.45
CA GLY A 248 -11.25 -7.70 6.08
C GLY A 248 -11.87 -7.51 7.47
N ASP A 249 -12.90 -8.26 7.80
CA ASP A 249 -13.56 -8.15 9.11
C ASP A 249 -12.73 -8.75 10.26
N GLU A 250 -11.73 -9.58 9.93
CA GLU A 250 -10.82 -10.19 10.89
C GLU A 250 -9.39 -9.61 10.86
N ASP A 251 -9.21 -8.37 10.34
CA ASP A 251 -7.90 -7.73 10.29
C ASP A 251 -7.36 -7.42 11.71
N PRO A 252 -6.28 -8.11 12.16
CA PRO A 252 -5.74 -7.94 13.50
C PRO A 252 -4.75 -6.77 13.62
N LEU A 253 -4.28 -6.21 12.49
CA LEU A 253 -3.29 -5.13 12.45
C LEU A 253 -3.96 -3.76 12.27
N VAL A 254 -4.79 -3.61 11.26
CA VAL A 254 -5.65 -2.42 11.09
C VAL A 254 -7.10 -2.90 11.22
N ASN A 255 -7.67 -2.74 12.39
CA ASN A 255 -9.02 -3.22 12.64
C ASN A 255 -10.01 -2.72 11.58
N VAL A 256 -11.00 -3.54 11.24
CA VAL A 256 -12.06 -3.23 10.24
C VAL A 256 -12.72 -1.86 10.48
N GLN A 257 -12.72 -1.38 11.73
CA GLN A 257 -13.22 -0.04 12.05
C GLN A 257 -12.49 1.04 11.26
N GLY A 258 -11.19 0.87 10.97
CA GLY A 258 -10.43 1.82 10.14
C GLY A 258 -10.99 1.95 8.71
N GLY A 259 -11.43 0.84 8.11
CA GLY A 259 -12.12 0.85 6.82
C GLY A 259 -13.50 1.50 6.91
N ILE A 260 -14.26 1.16 7.94
CA ILE A 260 -15.59 1.76 8.21
C ILE A 260 -15.45 3.27 8.41
N ASP A 261 -14.47 3.71 9.21
CA ASP A 261 -14.22 5.13 9.47
C ASP A 261 -13.79 5.86 8.18
N THR A 262 -12.96 5.21 7.35
CA THR A 262 -12.57 5.77 6.04
C THR A 262 -13.78 5.95 5.13
N ALA A 263 -14.63 4.94 5.02
CA ALA A 263 -15.83 5.01 4.18
C ALA A 263 -16.83 6.04 4.70
N ASN A 264 -16.98 6.18 6.02
CA ASN A 264 -17.86 7.18 6.62
C ASN A 264 -17.33 8.61 6.47
N ALA A 265 -16.01 8.79 6.42
CA ALA A 265 -15.39 10.10 6.27
C ALA A 265 -15.47 10.63 4.83
N ILE A 266 -15.48 9.76 3.82
CA ILE A 266 -15.48 10.17 2.42
C ILE A 266 -16.92 10.17 1.86
N PRO A 267 -17.43 11.32 1.38
CA PRO A 267 -18.77 11.38 0.80
C PRO A 267 -18.97 10.38 -0.35
N ASN A 268 -20.04 9.59 -0.26
CA ASN A 268 -20.41 8.58 -1.26
C ASN A 268 -19.40 7.45 -1.47
N ALA A 269 -18.47 7.23 -0.53
CA ALA A 269 -17.57 6.08 -0.62
C ALA A 269 -18.36 4.78 -0.55
N GLU A 270 -17.91 3.81 -1.33
CA GLU A 270 -18.42 2.45 -1.32
C GLU A 270 -17.58 1.59 -0.37
N LEU A 271 -18.20 0.71 0.39
CA LEU A 271 -17.52 -0.17 1.34
C LEU A 271 -17.76 -1.64 0.98
N MET A 272 -16.68 -2.41 0.86
CA MET A 272 -16.67 -3.86 0.73
C MET A 272 -15.99 -4.48 1.94
N ILE A 273 -16.73 -5.21 2.75
CA ILE A 273 -16.17 -6.02 3.84
C ILE A 273 -15.99 -7.46 3.34
N VAL A 274 -14.78 -8.00 3.50
CA VAL A 274 -14.42 -9.37 3.09
C VAL A 274 -14.36 -10.25 4.34
N ALA A 275 -15.32 -11.16 4.45
CA ALA A 275 -15.45 -12.03 5.61
C ALA A 275 -14.23 -12.97 5.77
N GLY A 276 -13.68 -13.03 6.97
CA GLY A 276 -12.53 -13.86 7.33
C GLY A 276 -11.17 -13.35 6.84
N MET A 277 -11.12 -12.26 6.07
CA MET A 277 -9.87 -11.67 5.61
C MET A 277 -9.18 -10.89 6.74
N GLY A 278 -7.88 -11.13 6.90
CA GLY A 278 -7.02 -10.37 7.79
C GLY A 278 -6.32 -9.19 7.10
N HIS A 279 -5.11 -8.86 7.56
CA HIS A 279 -4.25 -7.81 6.96
C HIS A 279 -3.42 -8.38 5.80
N ASN A 280 -4.06 -9.13 4.91
CA ASN A 280 -3.47 -9.75 3.73
C ASN A 280 -4.50 -9.82 2.60
N LEU A 281 -4.05 -10.16 1.39
CA LEU A 281 -4.91 -10.43 0.23
C LEU A 281 -4.80 -11.92 -0.13
N PRO A 282 -5.61 -12.81 0.52
CA PRO A 282 -5.60 -14.23 0.21
C PRO A 282 -6.08 -14.46 -1.24
N GLU A 283 -5.46 -15.43 -1.94
CA GLU A 283 -5.77 -15.69 -3.35
C GLU A 283 -7.25 -16.03 -3.57
N GLU A 284 -7.87 -16.68 -2.60
CA GLU A 284 -9.29 -17.03 -2.62
C GLU A 284 -10.23 -15.82 -2.75
N THR A 285 -9.77 -14.63 -2.32
CA THR A 285 -10.55 -13.39 -2.39
C THR A 285 -10.27 -12.57 -3.65
N TRP A 286 -9.24 -12.92 -4.43
CA TRP A 286 -8.78 -12.09 -5.54
C TRP A 286 -9.83 -11.87 -6.62
N ALA A 287 -10.56 -12.93 -6.99
CA ALA A 287 -11.56 -12.82 -8.04
C ALA A 287 -12.65 -11.78 -7.71
N ASP A 288 -13.16 -11.81 -6.47
CA ASP A 288 -14.21 -10.89 -6.03
C ASP A 288 -13.66 -9.47 -5.83
N ILE A 289 -12.47 -9.33 -5.23
CA ILE A 289 -11.81 -8.03 -5.03
C ILE A 289 -11.49 -7.37 -6.38
N MET A 290 -10.88 -8.10 -7.32
CA MET A 290 -10.53 -7.57 -8.65
C MET A 290 -11.78 -7.19 -9.45
N ALA A 291 -12.82 -8.02 -9.44
CA ALA A 291 -14.09 -7.70 -10.10
C ALA A 291 -14.70 -6.42 -9.53
N ARG A 292 -14.64 -6.24 -8.21
CA ARG A 292 -15.17 -5.04 -7.54
C ARG A 292 -14.36 -3.79 -7.85
N ILE A 293 -13.02 -3.91 -7.90
CA ILE A 293 -12.11 -2.83 -8.32
C ILE A 293 -12.41 -2.43 -9.78
N ALA A 294 -12.46 -3.41 -10.69
CA ALA A 294 -12.72 -3.16 -12.10
C ALA A 294 -14.10 -2.55 -12.33
N GLU A 295 -15.14 -3.01 -11.64
CA GLU A 295 -16.47 -2.43 -11.67
C GLU A 295 -16.48 -0.96 -11.22
N HIS A 296 -15.77 -0.66 -10.11
CA HIS A 296 -15.67 0.70 -9.59
C HIS A 296 -14.96 1.63 -10.59
N ILE A 297 -13.83 1.19 -11.15
CA ILE A 297 -13.08 1.94 -12.16
C ILE A 297 -13.94 2.19 -13.40
N ASN A 298 -14.52 1.14 -14.00
CA ASN A 298 -15.30 1.25 -15.24
C ASN A 298 -16.55 2.15 -15.11
N ARG A 299 -17.05 2.36 -13.90
CA ARG A 299 -18.20 3.21 -13.63
C ARG A 299 -17.86 4.70 -13.66
N HIS A 300 -16.58 5.02 -13.49
CA HIS A 300 -16.09 6.39 -13.32
C HIS A 300 -14.95 6.77 -14.29
N ASP A 301 -14.62 5.90 -15.26
CA ASP A 301 -13.60 6.16 -16.30
C ASP A 301 -14.10 7.03 -17.48
#